data_6645703a9083da91e769bc6c81425e41
#
_entry.id   6645703a9083da91e769bc6c81425e41
#
_cell.length_a   1.000
_cell.length_b   1.000
_cell.length_c   1.000
_cell.angle_alpha   90.00
_cell.angle_beta   90.00
_cell.angle_gamma   90.00
#
_symmetry.space_group_name_H-M   'P 1'
#
loop_
_entity.id
_entity.type
_entity.pdbx_description
1 polymer ?
#
loop_
_entity_poly.entity_id
_entity_poly.type
_entity_poly.pdbx_seq_one_letter_code
_entity_poly.pdbx_strand_id
1 'polypeptide(L)'
;MKIIYYNPEGPRFQIGFRGSSEAWLVVRDPNRSWDENHGVFPISEHLYWSLFHLGIIEDLQELPNNGWLDSYEEGILFNSSLVPASELLHSYAQTVGSEQYNWQCAKQSSPDEIEYRIIVDGKRLQQELIGLADFLREGATRGLDAQLWL
;
A
#
# COMPACT_ATOMS: atom_id res chain seq x y z
N MET A 1 17.21 -10.75 -22.13
CA MET A 1 16.16 -10.13 -21.30
C MET A 1 16.25 -8.63 -21.42
N LYS A 2 15.11 -7.98 -21.56
CA LYS A 2 15.00 -6.53 -21.62
C LYS A 2 14.42 -6.00 -20.30
N ILE A 3 15.01 -4.96 -19.75
CA ILE A 3 14.51 -4.29 -18.56
C ILE A 3 13.89 -2.96 -18.97
N ILE A 4 12.63 -2.75 -18.59
CA ILE A 4 11.91 -1.49 -18.82
C ILE A 4 11.59 -0.87 -17.47
N TYR A 5 12.05 0.36 -17.28
CA TYR A 5 11.67 1.17 -16.13
C TYR A 5 10.44 1.99 -16.49
N TYR A 6 9.34 1.77 -15.79
CA TYR A 6 8.15 2.53 -16.05
C TYR A 6 7.97 3.67 -15.05
N ASN A 7 7.37 4.73 -15.52
CA ASN A 7 7.09 5.91 -14.73
C ASN A 7 5.61 5.92 -14.33
N PRO A 8 5.28 5.75 -13.03
CA PRO A 8 3.88 5.73 -12.58
C PRO A 8 3.13 7.04 -12.81
N GLU A 9 3.87 8.14 -12.99
CA GLU A 9 3.30 9.47 -13.23
C GLU A 9 3.12 9.77 -14.73
N GLY A 10 3.63 8.87 -15.59
CA GLY A 10 3.46 8.95 -17.03
C GLY A 10 2.25 8.18 -17.52
N PRO A 11 2.10 8.02 -18.85
CA PRO A 11 1.08 7.15 -19.41
C PRO A 11 1.18 5.76 -18.83
N ARG A 12 0.08 5.20 -18.38
CA ARG A 12 0.07 3.89 -17.75
C ARG A 12 0.39 2.81 -18.77
N PHE A 13 1.37 1.98 -18.44
CA PHE A 13 1.56 0.73 -19.16
C PHE A 13 0.46 -0.24 -18.79
N GLN A 14 -0.05 -0.93 -19.79
CA GLN A 14 -0.97 -2.03 -19.56
C GLN A 14 -0.19 -3.32 -19.25
N ILE A 15 0.43 -3.35 -18.10
CA ILE A 15 1.14 -4.54 -17.61
C ILE A 15 0.29 -5.32 -16.59
N GLY A 16 -1.03 -5.22 -16.70
CA GLY A 16 -1.95 -5.82 -15.73
C GLY A 16 -2.08 -5.02 -14.46
N PHE A 17 -1.56 -3.81 -14.43
CA PHE A 17 -1.65 -2.96 -13.24
C PHE A 17 -3.06 -2.40 -13.11
N ARG A 18 -3.59 -2.49 -11.92
CA ARG A 18 -4.93 -1.99 -11.61
C ARG A 18 -4.93 -0.49 -11.40
N GLY A 19 -6.11 0.09 -11.34
CA GLY A 19 -6.29 1.50 -11.03
C GLY A 19 -5.65 1.91 -9.70
N SER A 20 -6.01 3.09 -9.21
CA SER A 20 -5.45 3.65 -8.00
C SER A 20 -5.74 2.80 -6.77
N SER A 21 -4.70 2.59 -5.95
CA SER A 21 -4.83 1.96 -4.63
C SER A 21 -5.09 3.04 -3.58
N GLU A 22 -5.87 2.70 -2.57
CA GLU A 22 -6.30 3.63 -1.54
C GLU A 22 -6.45 2.93 -0.19
N ALA A 23 -6.31 3.68 0.89
CA ALA A 23 -6.76 3.27 2.21
C ALA A 23 -7.96 4.14 2.60
N TRP A 24 -8.99 3.51 3.14
CA TRP A 24 -10.23 4.17 3.55
C TRP A 24 -10.44 4.00 5.05
N LEU A 25 -10.89 5.05 5.72
CA LEU A 25 -11.42 4.93 7.07
C LEU A 25 -12.92 4.65 6.98
N VAL A 26 -13.34 3.57 7.64
CA VAL A 26 -14.71 3.04 7.53
C VAL A 26 -15.30 2.76 8.91
N VAL A 27 -16.62 2.80 9.00
CA VAL A 27 -17.35 2.44 10.21
C VAL A 27 -17.62 0.94 10.19
N ARG A 28 -17.33 0.28 11.32
CA ARG A 28 -17.72 -1.12 11.49
C ARG A 28 -19.20 -1.21 11.84
N ASP A 29 -20.03 -1.28 10.82
CA ASP A 29 -21.46 -1.49 10.96
C ASP A 29 -21.90 -2.57 9.98
N PRO A 30 -22.31 -3.78 10.44
CA PRO A 30 -22.72 -4.85 9.56
C PRO A 30 -23.99 -4.53 8.75
N ASN A 31 -24.72 -3.49 9.11
CA ASN A 31 -25.94 -3.08 8.41
C ASN A 31 -25.72 -1.92 7.44
N ARG A 32 -24.52 -1.35 7.36
CA ARG A 32 -24.22 -0.26 6.44
C ARG A 32 -23.57 -0.74 5.16
N SER A 33 -23.85 -0.01 4.07
CA SER A 33 -23.16 -0.25 2.82
C SER A 33 -21.70 0.18 2.92
N TRP A 34 -20.86 -0.50 2.16
CA TRP A 34 -19.41 -0.31 2.11
C TRP A 34 -18.95 1.05 1.56
N ASP A 35 -19.90 1.90 1.13
CA ASP A 35 -19.61 3.10 0.38
C ASP A 35 -19.35 4.34 1.23
N GLU A 36 -19.56 4.27 2.55
CA GLU A 36 -19.26 5.39 3.44
C GLU A 36 -17.80 5.34 3.87
N ASN A 37 -16.96 6.16 3.26
CA ASN A 37 -15.63 6.42 3.77
C ASN A 37 -15.63 7.71 4.59
N HIS A 38 -14.86 7.70 5.68
CA HIS A 38 -14.66 8.82 6.57
C HIS A 38 -13.28 9.46 6.40
N GLY A 39 -12.56 9.05 5.39
CA GLY A 39 -11.25 9.54 5.01
C GLY A 39 -10.62 8.62 3.97
N VAL A 40 -9.83 9.18 3.07
CA VAL A 40 -9.12 8.46 2.01
C VAL A 40 -7.67 8.87 2.01
N PHE A 41 -6.78 7.89 1.97
CA PHE A 41 -5.36 8.09 1.75
C PHE A 41 -4.98 7.44 0.42
N PRO A 42 -4.58 8.21 -0.59
CA PRO A 42 -4.15 7.65 -1.86
C PRO A 42 -2.79 6.95 -1.69
N ILE A 43 -2.73 5.70 -2.16
CA ILE A 43 -1.50 4.91 -2.14
C ILE A 43 -0.87 5.00 -3.53
N SER A 44 0.25 5.71 -3.63
CA SER A 44 1.00 5.82 -4.89
C SER A 44 1.55 4.45 -5.31
N GLU A 45 1.87 4.30 -6.58
CA GLU A 45 2.51 3.06 -7.05
C GLU A 45 3.91 2.87 -6.44
N HIS A 46 4.61 3.95 -6.11
CA HIS A 46 5.87 3.88 -5.38
C HIS A 46 5.68 3.25 -4.00
N LEU A 47 4.67 3.69 -3.26
CA LEU A 47 4.32 3.12 -1.96
C LEU A 47 3.78 1.70 -2.11
N TYR A 48 2.86 1.47 -3.06
CA TYR A 48 2.25 0.18 -3.31
C TYR A 48 3.30 -0.93 -3.47
N TRP A 49 4.22 -0.76 -4.42
CA TRP A 49 5.25 -1.77 -4.67
C TRP A 49 6.19 -1.94 -3.48
N SER A 50 6.49 -0.86 -2.77
CA SER A 50 7.34 -0.91 -1.58
C SER A 50 6.67 -1.64 -0.42
N LEU A 51 5.37 -1.48 -0.23
CA LEU A 51 4.64 -2.22 0.81
C LEU A 51 4.76 -3.74 0.63
N PHE A 52 4.74 -4.22 -0.60
CA PHE A 52 4.92 -5.64 -0.90
C PHE A 52 6.38 -6.07 -0.83
N HIS A 53 7.28 -5.34 -1.46
CA HIS A 53 8.69 -5.74 -1.54
C HIS A 53 9.43 -5.68 -0.20
N LEU A 54 9.03 -4.77 0.68
CA LEU A 54 9.62 -4.67 2.02
C LEU A 54 9.00 -5.64 3.03
N GLY A 55 7.95 -6.37 2.66
CA GLY A 55 7.26 -7.29 3.56
C GLY A 55 6.29 -6.60 4.52
N ILE A 56 5.96 -5.34 4.28
CA ILE A 56 5.07 -4.57 5.17
C ILE A 56 3.66 -5.16 5.16
N ILE A 57 3.16 -5.55 3.98
CA ILE A 57 1.82 -6.14 3.87
C ILE A 57 1.75 -7.45 4.66
N GLU A 58 2.78 -8.28 4.61
CA GLU A 58 2.84 -9.52 5.40
C GLU A 58 2.77 -9.24 6.90
N ASP A 59 3.48 -8.23 7.37
CA ASP A 59 3.47 -7.84 8.78
C ASP A 59 2.12 -7.26 9.19
N LEU A 60 1.50 -6.44 8.34
CA LEU A 60 0.15 -5.93 8.59
C LEU A 60 -0.90 -7.05 8.64
N GLN A 61 -0.73 -8.08 7.83
CA GLN A 61 -1.63 -9.22 7.79
C GLN A 61 -1.66 -9.99 9.13
N GLU A 62 -0.59 -9.95 9.90
CA GLU A 62 -0.52 -10.58 11.22
C GLU A 62 -1.38 -9.84 12.28
N LEU A 63 -1.77 -8.61 12.02
CA LEU A 63 -2.64 -7.85 12.91
C LEU A 63 -4.11 -8.29 12.76
N PRO A 64 -4.95 -8.14 13.79
CA PRO A 64 -6.38 -8.44 13.68
C PRO A 64 -7.04 -7.71 12.51
N ASN A 65 -7.65 -8.48 11.62
CA ASN A 65 -8.24 -7.97 10.38
C ASN A 65 -9.39 -8.87 9.94
N ASN A 66 -10.10 -8.40 8.91
CA ASN A 66 -11.13 -9.16 8.21
C ASN A 66 -10.76 -9.25 6.73
N GLY A 67 -10.32 -10.41 6.28
CA GLY A 67 -9.94 -10.69 4.90
C GLY A 67 -8.44 -10.69 4.67
N TRP A 68 -8.04 -10.64 3.41
CA TRP A 68 -6.65 -10.66 2.99
C TRP A 68 -6.22 -9.29 2.50
N LEU A 69 -5.07 -8.82 2.99
CA LEU A 69 -4.45 -7.59 2.52
C LEU A 69 -3.61 -7.91 1.28
N ASP A 70 -4.27 -8.03 0.15
CA ASP A 70 -3.61 -8.31 -1.12
C ASP A 70 -4.21 -7.49 -2.26
N SER A 71 -3.73 -7.71 -3.48
CA SER A 71 -4.19 -6.99 -4.65
C SER A 71 -5.52 -7.50 -5.22
N TYR A 72 -6.11 -8.52 -4.63
CA TYR A 72 -7.33 -9.16 -5.11
C TYR A 72 -8.51 -8.99 -4.17
N GLU A 73 -8.25 -8.73 -2.90
CA GLU A 73 -9.27 -8.58 -1.87
C GLU A 73 -9.13 -7.28 -1.12
N GLU A 74 -10.23 -6.81 -0.56
CA GLU A 74 -10.24 -5.63 0.29
C GLU A 74 -10.18 -6.06 1.76
N GLY A 75 -8.99 -6.03 2.33
CA GLY A 75 -8.80 -6.34 3.74
C GLY A 75 -9.14 -5.16 4.62
N ILE A 76 -9.78 -5.44 5.75
CA ILE A 76 -10.10 -4.42 6.74
C ILE A 76 -9.28 -4.67 8.00
N LEU A 77 -8.44 -3.71 8.36
CA LEU A 77 -7.78 -3.67 9.66
C LEU A 77 -8.77 -3.16 10.69
N PHE A 78 -8.97 -3.92 11.76
CA PHE A 78 -9.84 -3.51 12.84
C PHE A 78 -9.27 -2.31 13.60
N ASN A 79 -10.13 -1.53 14.21
CA ASN A 79 -9.71 -0.34 14.98
C ASN A 79 -8.58 -0.64 15.97
N SER A 80 -8.64 -1.78 16.66
CA SER A 80 -7.61 -2.22 17.60
C SER A 80 -6.25 -2.47 16.95
N SER A 81 -6.20 -2.62 15.62
CA SER A 81 -4.98 -2.85 14.87
C SER A 81 -4.35 -1.56 14.35
N LEU A 82 -5.05 -0.43 14.37
CA LEU A 82 -4.59 0.79 13.70
C LEU A 82 -3.40 1.44 14.39
N VAL A 83 -3.35 1.43 15.73
CA VAL A 83 -2.18 1.93 16.46
C VAL A 83 -0.96 1.03 16.22
N PRO A 84 -1.04 -0.31 16.39
CA PRO A 84 0.06 -1.19 16.02
C PRO A 84 0.50 -1.06 14.57
N ALA A 85 -0.44 -0.93 13.63
CA ALA A 85 -0.13 -0.73 12.21
C ALA A 85 0.62 0.59 11.99
N SER A 86 0.18 1.67 12.61
CA SER A 86 0.86 2.97 12.56
C SER A 86 2.29 2.88 13.09
N GLU A 87 2.48 2.22 14.22
CA GLU A 87 3.81 2.02 14.81
C GLU A 87 4.71 1.20 13.90
N LEU A 88 4.18 0.15 13.29
CA LEU A 88 4.89 -0.67 12.33
C LEU A 88 5.36 0.15 11.13
N LEU A 89 4.49 0.95 10.54
CA LEU A 89 4.82 1.81 9.40
C LEU A 89 5.87 2.87 9.79
N HIS A 90 5.77 3.45 10.96
CA HIS A 90 6.79 4.38 11.47
C HIS A 90 8.15 3.69 11.63
N SER A 91 8.17 2.46 12.13
CA SER A 91 9.42 1.68 12.25
C SER A 91 10.05 1.44 10.87
N TYR A 92 9.26 1.06 9.88
CA TYR A 92 9.78 0.91 8.52
C TYR A 92 10.29 2.24 7.96
N ALA A 93 9.58 3.34 8.20
CA ALA A 93 10.03 4.66 7.76
C ALA A 93 11.39 5.05 8.34
N GLN A 94 11.69 4.63 9.56
CA GLN A 94 12.99 4.88 10.20
C GLN A 94 14.11 4.03 9.59
N THR A 95 13.81 2.86 9.05
CA THR A 95 14.81 1.98 8.43
C THR A 95 15.05 2.29 6.97
N VAL A 96 14.10 2.97 6.30
CA VAL A 96 14.24 3.37 4.90
C VAL A 96 15.29 4.49 4.80
N GLY A 97 16.35 4.21 4.04
CA GLY A 97 17.40 5.18 3.78
C GLY A 97 17.04 6.18 2.68
N SER A 98 17.93 7.13 2.44
CA SER A 98 17.78 8.09 1.33
C SER A 98 18.19 7.52 -0.03
N GLU A 99 18.60 6.27 -0.09
CA GLU A 99 18.96 5.54 -1.31
C GLU A 99 17.75 5.29 -2.21
N GLN A 100 18.02 4.90 -3.43
CA GLN A 100 16.97 4.48 -4.35
C GLN A 100 16.71 2.99 -4.23
N TYR A 101 15.45 2.61 -4.30
CA TYR A 101 15.01 1.22 -4.38
C TYR A 101 14.59 0.91 -5.82
N ASN A 102 14.87 -0.30 -6.24
CA ASN A 102 14.59 -0.78 -7.60
C ASN A 102 13.74 -2.05 -7.47
N TRP A 103 12.44 -1.91 -7.67
CA TRP A 103 11.49 -2.99 -7.48
C TRP A 103 11.04 -3.58 -8.81
N GLN A 104 11.00 -4.91 -8.90
CA GLN A 104 10.35 -5.59 -10.00
C GLN A 104 8.82 -5.48 -9.84
N CYS A 105 8.14 -5.00 -10.87
CA CYS A 105 6.69 -4.86 -10.89
C CYS A 105 6.00 -6.01 -11.62
N ALA A 106 6.55 -6.40 -12.77
CA ALA A 106 5.98 -7.45 -13.60
C ALA A 106 7.05 -8.08 -14.46
N LYS A 107 6.76 -9.27 -14.96
CA LYS A 107 7.63 -10.00 -15.88
C LYS A 107 6.81 -10.58 -17.02
N GLN A 108 7.27 -10.38 -18.23
CA GLN A 108 6.70 -10.98 -19.42
C GLN A 108 7.68 -12.01 -19.97
N SER A 109 7.18 -13.20 -20.30
CA SER A 109 8.02 -14.30 -20.78
C SER A 109 7.96 -14.51 -22.30
N SER A 110 6.89 -14.03 -22.96
CA SER A 110 6.64 -14.27 -24.38
C SER A 110 5.95 -13.06 -25.01
N PRO A 111 6.26 -12.70 -26.27
CA PRO A 111 7.26 -13.34 -27.15
C PRO A 111 8.71 -13.10 -26.75
N ASP A 112 8.98 -11.99 -26.03
CA ASP A 112 10.30 -11.65 -25.53
C ASP A 112 10.30 -11.61 -24.01
N GLU A 113 11.43 -11.91 -23.40
CA GLU A 113 11.58 -11.81 -21.95
C GLU A 113 11.79 -10.34 -21.55
N ILE A 114 10.80 -9.77 -20.88
CA ILE A 114 10.80 -8.37 -20.42
C ILE A 114 10.53 -8.33 -18.93
N GLU A 115 11.35 -7.57 -18.21
CA GLU A 115 11.14 -7.27 -16.79
C GLU A 115 10.81 -5.79 -16.62
N TYR A 116 9.69 -5.51 -15.98
CA TYR A 116 9.26 -4.14 -15.67
C TYR A 116 9.68 -3.79 -14.25
N ARG A 117 10.31 -2.64 -14.09
CA ARG A 117 10.81 -2.17 -12.81
C ARG A 117 10.40 -0.73 -12.53
N ILE A 118 10.36 -0.38 -11.26
CA ILE A 118 10.11 0.98 -10.78
C ILE A 118 11.26 1.42 -9.88
N ILE A 119 11.68 2.65 -10.04
CA ILE A 119 12.65 3.29 -9.16
C ILE A 119 11.88 4.10 -8.11
N VAL A 120 12.17 3.84 -6.84
CA VAL A 120 11.52 4.51 -5.72
C VAL A 120 12.58 5.30 -4.94
N ASP A 121 12.36 6.61 -4.81
CA ASP A 121 13.21 7.45 -3.98
C ASP A 121 12.93 7.18 -2.50
N GLY A 122 13.99 6.87 -1.74
CA GLY A 122 13.87 6.52 -0.33
C GLY A 122 13.28 7.64 0.54
N LYS A 123 13.60 8.90 0.25
CA LYS A 123 13.01 10.04 0.97
C LYS A 123 11.50 10.14 0.76
N ARG A 124 11.06 9.98 -0.48
CA ARG A 124 9.64 9.98 -0.82
C ARG A 124 8.93 8.82 -0.13
N LEU A 125 9.53 7.64 -0.19
CA LEU A 125 8.98 6.45 0.47
C LEU A 125 8.82 6.65 1.98
N GLN A 126 9.84 7.21 2.63
CA GLN A 126 9.77 7.53 4.05
C GLN A 126 8.60 8.46 4.37
N GLN A 127 8.42 9.51 3.59
CA GLN A 127 7.33 10.47 3.78
C GLN A 127 5.96 9.82 3.57
N GLU A 128 5.83 8.97 2.56
CA GLU A 128 4.56 8.28 2.28
C GLU A 128 4.22 7.24 3.35
N LEU A 129 5.23 6.53 3.87
CA LEU A 129 5.02 5.62 5.00
C LEU A 129 4.55 6.36 6.26
N ILE A 130 5.16 7.49 6.56
CA ILE A 130 4.74 8.34 7.69
C ILE A 130 3.31 8.85 7.47
N GLY A 131 3.00 9.29 6.26
CA GLY A 131 1.66 9.77 5.91
C GLY A 131 0.60 8.70 6.13
N LEU A 132 0.84 7.48 5.67
CA LEU A 132 -0.07 6.35 5.88
C LEU A 132 -0.18 6.01 7.38
N ALA A 133 0.94 6.01 8.09
CA ALA A 133 0.96 5.75 9.54
C ALA A 133 0.08 6.76 10.30
N ASP A 134 0.23 8.03 9.99
CA ASP A 134 -0.55 9.11 10.63
C ASP A 134 -2.03 9.01 10.28
N PHE A 135 -2.35 8.65 9.04
CA PHE A 135 -3.72 8.41 8.60
C PHE A 135 -4.40 7.29 9.40
N LEU A 136 -3.70 6.16 9.60
CA LEU A 136 -4.22 5.05 10.38
C LEU A 136 -4.39 5.43 11.86
N ARG A 137 -3.45 6.18 12.41
CA ARG A 137 -3.55 6.64 13.80
C ARG A 137 -4.73 7.58 14.00
N GLU A 138 -5.01 8.44 13.04
CA GLU A 138 -6.21 9.28 13.09
C GLU A 138 -7.48 8.41 13.09
N GLY A 139 -7.52 7.38 12.25
CA GLY A 139 -8.62 6.41 12.27
C GLY A 139 -8.79 5.76 13.64
N ALA A 140 -7.70 5.43 14.31
CA ALA A 140 -7.72 4.85 15.66
C ALA A 140 -8.38 5.80 16.67
N THR A 141 -8.01 7.08 16.67
CA THR A 141 -8.58 8.08 17.59
C THR A 141 -10.05 8.35 17.32
N ARG A 142 -10.51 8.15 16.10
CA ARG A 142 -11.91 8.35 15.70
C ARG A 142 -12.78 7.10 15.86
N GLY A 143 -12.22 6.00 16.35
CA GLY A 143 -12.95 4.74 16.52
C GLY A 143 -13.31 4.04 15.21
N LEU A 144 -12.56 4.31 14.13
CA LEU A 144 -12.81 3.75 12.80
C LEU A 144 -11.94 2.53 12.53
N ASP A 145 -12.35 1.72 11.56
CA ASP A 145 -11.52 0.68 10.95
C ASP A 145 -10.85 1.25 9.69
N ALA A 146 -9.88 0.52 9.14
CA ALA A 146 -9.25 0.90 7.87
C ALA A 146 -9.39 -0.21 6.84
N GLN A 147 -9.92 0.13 5.69
CA GLN A 147 -10.03 -0.76 4.55
C GLN A 147 -8.92 -0.43 3.55
N LEU A 148 -8.18 -1.44 3.13
CA LEU A 148 -7.07 -1.28 2.19
C LEU A 148 -7.47 -1.82 0.82
N TRP A 149 -7.47 -0.92 -0.15
CA TRP A 149 -7.73 -1.20 -1.58
C TRP A 149 -6.37 -1.24 -2.30
N LEU A 150 -5.79 -2.43 -2.44
CA LEU A 150 -4.44 -2.62 -2.99
C LEU A 150 -4.41 -3.16 -4.43
#